data_d22c3daa0b8cde54d9cd21e05e0e282a
#
_entry.id   d22c3daa0b8cde54d9cd21e05e0e282a
#
_cell.length_a   1.000
_cell.length_b   1.000
_cell.length_c   1.000
_cell.angle_alpha   90.00
_cell.angle_beta   90.00
_cell.angle_gamma   90.00
#
_symmetry.space_group_name_H-M   'P 1'
#
loop_
_entity.id
_entity.type
_entity.pdbx_description
1 polymer ?
#
loop_
_entity_poly.entity_id
_entity_poly.type
_entity_poly.pdbx_seq_one_letter_code
_entity_poly.pdbx_strand_id
1 'polypeptide(L)'
;MADDFMGGLDRRQTLKCMLWAGTGVVWTVAGGVPSSRLIGSAKAAEASFSFVQISDSHVGFAKPANPDARATFDAAIDKILAMPGDPAFIIHTGDVTHTAAPHEFDDALQMIKRARLDIHYAPGEHDITDAATRTAYLERFGKGAAGGGWYSFDHGGVHFVSLVNVVDLKTNGLGSLGAEQLAWLSDDLSGKSASTPIVLFAHIPLWMVAPEWGWGTEDSAQALKLVSRFGSVTVLNGHIHQLMQKIEGAVTFHTARSTAFPQPAPGTAPGPGPKRVPAGELRKWLGVREVAYSPTPAALAVTDTDLA
;
A
#
# COMPACT_ATOMS: atom_id res chain seq x y z
N MET A 1 -37.76 54.28 -3.72
CA MET A 1 -37.14 53.54 -4.84
C MET A 1 -36.20 52.53 -4.26
N ALA A 2 -36.71 51.40 -3.95
CA ALA A 2 -35.94 50.20 -3.60
C ALA A 2 -36.83 49.00 -3.98
N ASP A 3 -36.64 48.47 -5.18
CA ASP A 3 -37.16 47.21 -5.61
C ASP A 3 -36.36 46.73 -6.82
N ASP A 4 -36.14 45.44 -6.87
CA ASP A 4 -35.49 44.63 -7.90
C ASP A 4 -34.03 44.22 -7.65
N PHE A 5 -33.84 43.26 -6.72
CA PHE A 5 -32.80 42.23 -6.83
C PHE A 5 -33.26 40.89 -6.27
N MET A 6 -34.33 40.34 -6.82
CA MET A 6 -34.70 38.92 -6.67
C MET A 6 -34.95 38.33 -8.07
N GLY A 7 -33.88 38.26 -8.83
CA GLY A 7 -33.85 37.44 -10.04
C GLY A 7 -33.89 35.96 -9.66
N GLY A 8 -35.13 35.39 -9.63
CA GLY A 8 -35.35 33.97 -9.36
C GLY A 8 -34.57 33.13 -10.35
N LEU A 9 -33.67 32.28 -9.87
CA LEU A 9 -33.04 31.24 -10.67
C LEU A 9 -34.10 30.43 -11.38
N ASP A 10 -34.07 30.40 -12.71
CA ASP A 10 -34.96 29.60 -13.54
C ASP A 10 -34.82 28.12 -13.14
N ARG A 11 -35.92 27.37 -13.04
CA ARG A 11 -35.98 25.94 -12.73
C ARG A 11 -34.97 25.13 -13.53
N ARG A 12 -34.66 25.51 -14.78
CA ARG A 12 -33.63 24.91 -15.62
C ARG A 12 -32.21 25.20 -15.12
N GLN A 13 -31.95 26.37 -14.60
CA GLN A 13 -30.61 26.73 -14.05
C GLN A 13 -30.38 26.03 -12.70
N THR A 14 -31.42 25.94 -11.86
CA THR A 14 -31.34 25.17 -10.59
C THR A 14 -31.09 23.67 -10.86
N LEU A 15 -31.78 23.09 -11.84
CA LEU A 15 -31.56 21.68 -12.25
C LEU A 15 -30.15 21.45 -12.84
N LYS A 16 -29.64 22.42 -13.61
CA LYS A 16 -28.24 22.33 -14.12
C LYS A 16 -27.18 22.41 -13.02
N CYS A 17 -27.38 23.28 -12.02
CA CYS A 17 -26.48 23.34 -10.85
C CYS A 17 -26.56 22.07 -10.01
N MET A 18 -27.73 21.45 -9.87
CA MET A 18 -27.89 20.19 -9.13
C MET A 18 -27.31 18.98 -9.87
N LEU A 19 -27.37 18.96 -11.19
CA LEU A 19 -26.69 17.94 -12.02
C LEU A 19 -25.17 18.02 -11.89
N TRP A 20 -24.63 19.22 -11.67
CA TRP A 20 -23.19 19.42 -11.48
C TRP A 20 -22.70 18.92 -10.11
N ALA A 21 -23.59 18.92 -9.09
CA ALA A 21 -23.28 18.44 -7.74
C ALA A 21 -23.56 16.93 -7.53
N GLY A 22 -24.05 16.21 -8.56
CA GLY A 22 -24.32 14.76 -8.46
C GLY A 22 -25.52 14.37 -7.59
N THR A 23 -26.28 15.36 -7.09
CA THR A 23 -27.48 15.14 -6.28
C THR A 23 -28.69 15.86 -6.90
N GLY A 24 -29.72 15.11 -7.26
CA GLY A 24 -31.00 15.66 -7.70
C GLY A 24 -32.00 15.70 -6.54
N VAL A 25 -32.63 16.84 -6.28
CA VAL A 25 -33.77 16.94 -5.37
C VAL A 25 -35.02 17.07 -6.22
N VAL A 26 -35.94 16.10 -6.18
CA VAL A 26 -37.26 16.21 -6.80
C VAL A 26 -38.25 16.69 -5.76
N TRP A 27 -38.88 17.83 -6.07
CA TRP A 27 -39.99 18.38 -5.29
C TRP A 27 -41.31 17.91 -5.90
N THR A 28 -42.10 17.24 -5.09
CA THR A 28 -43.49 16.90 -5.47
C THR A 28 -44.44 17.61 -4.54
N VAL A 29 -45.54 18.14 -5.13
CA VAL A 29 -46.65 18.74 -4.37
C VAL A 29 -47.82 17.77 -4.47
N ALA A 30 -48.13 17.08 -3.40
CA ALA A 30 -49.30 16.25 -3.28
C ALA A 30 -50.19 16.82 -2.16
N GLY A 31 -51.47 17.16 -2.48
CA GLY A 31 -52.37 17.69 -1.49
C GLY A 31 -52.00 19.06 -0.89
N GLY A 32 -51.26 19.90 -1.64
CA GLY A 32 -50.84 21.23 -1.17
C GLY A 32 -49.61 21.24 -0.24
N VAL A 33 -49.03 20.09 0.08
CA VAL A 33 -47.83 20.01 0.90
C VAL A 33 -46.59 19.72 0.02
N PRO A 34 -45.61 20.61 -0.04
CA PRO A 34 -44.35 20.31 -0.76
C PRO A 34 -43.55 19.22 -0.04
N SER A 35 -43.24 18.17 -0.74
CA SER A 35 -42.34 17.12 -0.27
C SER A 35 -41.12 17.02 -1.21
N SER A 36 -39.95 16.89 -0.67
CA SER A 36 -38.69 16.70 -1.41
C SER A 36 -38.18 15.27 -1.26
N ARG A 37 -37.78 14.63 -2.37
CA ARG A 37 -37.00 13.40 -2.35
C ARG A 37 -35.67 13.65 -3.02
N LEU A 38 -34.60 13.29 -2.33
CA LEU A 38 -33.29 13.17 -2.94
C LEU A 38 -33.32 11.99 -3.93
N ILE A 39 -33.14 12.29 -5.21
CA ILE A 39 -32.87 11.29 -6.24
C ILE A 39 -31.39 11.53 -6.62
N GLY A 40 -30.48 10.89 -5.91
CA GLY A 40 -29.15 10.62 -6.38
C GLY A 40 -29.06 9.11 -6.52
N SER A 41 -28.30 8.61 -7.49
CA SER A 41 -27.64 7.34 -7.28
C SER A 41 -26.76 7.56 -6.07
N ALA A 42 -27.21 7.15 -4.88
CA ALA A 42 -26.29 6.95 -3.79
C ALA A 42 -25.24 5.97 -4.36
N LYS A 43 -24.06 6.45 -4.73
CA LYS A 43 -22.87 5.61 -4.69
C LYS A 43 -23.02 4.93 -3.34
N ALA A 44 -23.13 3.60 -3.32
CA ALA A 44 -23.19 2.86 -2.07
C ALA A 44 -22.14 3.49 -1.17
N ALA A 45 -22.54 3.95 0.01
CA ALA A 45 -21.60 4.59 0.93
C ALA A 45 -20.42 3.65 1.05
N GLU A 46 -19.25 4.08 0.59
CA GLU A 46 -18.05 3.27 0.64
C GLU A 46 -17.87 2.88 2.10
N ALA A 47 -17.87 1.57 2.36
CA ALA A 47 -17.78 1.06 3.73
C ALA A 47 -16.33 1.23 4.22
N SER A 48 -16.17 1.56 5.49
CA SER A 48 -14.85 1.48 6.13
C SER A 48 -14.36 0.04 6.08
N PHE A 49 -13.07 -0.15 5.86
CA PHE A 49 -12.42 -1.46 5.88
C PHE A 49 -11.00 -1.33 6.45
N SER A 50 -10.41 -2.42 6.86
CA SER A 50 -8.97 -2.48 7.16
C SER A 50 -8.29 -3.57 6.33
N PHE A 51 -6.98 -3.43 6.17
CA PHE A 51 -6.10 -4.43 5.60
C PHE A 51 -4.80 -4.48 6.41
N VAL A 52 -4.04 -5.54 6.23
CA VAL A 52 -2.77 -5.71 6.94
C VAL A 52 -1.60 -5.54 5.99
N GLN A 53 -0.57 -4.81 6.40
CA GLN A 53 0.74 -4.84 5.75
C GLN A 53 1.69 -5.70 6.58
N ILE A 54 2.37 -6.64 5.92
CA ILE A 54 3.55 -7.35 6.40
C ILE A 54 4.68 -7.15 5.39
N SER A 55 5.90 -7.35 5.83
CA SER A 55 7.09 -7.13 5.00
C SER A 55 8.27 -7.97 5.46
N ASP A 56 9.18 -8.25 4.53
CA ASP A 56 10.51 -8.75 4.83
C ASP A 56 10.46 -10.01 5.70
N SER A 57 9.70 -11.02 5.23
CA SER A 57 9.56 -12.30 5.95
C SER A 57 10.81 -13.14 5.86
N HIS A 58 11.61 -12.96 4.82
CA HIS A 58 12.88 -13.66 4.59
C HIS A 58 12.81 -15.14 4.96
N VAL A 59 11.77 -15.85 4.50
CA VAL A 59 11.67 -17.30 4.71
C VAL A 59 12.93 -17.97 4.15
N GLY A 60 13.60 -18.75 4.99
CA GLY A 60 14.94 -19.29 4.71
C GLY A 60 16.07 -18.61 5.48
N PHE A 61 15.86 -17.42 6.07
CA PHE A 61 16.87 -16.79 6.91
C PHE A 61 17.05 -17.55 8.22
N ALA A 62 18.31 -17.94 8.51
CA ALA A 62 18.70 -18.65 9.73
C ALA A 62 20.10 -18.22 10.16
N LYS A 63 20.25 -16.96 10.62
CA LYS A 63 21.54 -16.38 11.06
C LYS A 63 21.40 -15.80 12.47
N PRO A 64 22.51 -15.39 13.11
CA PRO A 64 22.49 -14.97 14.52
C PRO A 64 21.58 -13.79 14.88
N ALA A 65 21.11 -12.99 13.91
CA ALA A 65 20.10 -11.94 14.16
C ALA A 65 18.70 -12.52 14.37
N ASN A 66 18.38 -13.61 13.68
CA ASN A 66 17.23 -14.47 13.91
C ASN A 66 17.55 -15.89 13.45
N PRO A 67 17.74 -16.85 14.34
CA PRO A 67 18.06 -18.23 13.97
C PRO A 67 16.88 -18.98 13.34
N ASP A 68 15.66 -18.45 13.42
CA ASP A 68 14.43 -19.06 12.90
C ASP A 68 13.43 -17.99 12.42
N ALA A 69 13.61 -17.50 11.20
CA ALA A 69 12.70 -16.53 10.60
C ALA A 69 11.30 -17.12 10.33
N ARG A 70 11.19 -18.44 10.16
CA ARG A 70 9.90 -19.12 10.00
C ARG A 70 9.06 -18.99 11.27
N ALA A 71 9.66 -19.21 12.44
CA ALA A 71 8.95 -19.09 13.72
C ALA A 71 8.48 -17.66 13.99
N THR A 72 9.22 -16.63 13.56
CA THR A 72 8.78 -15.24 13.69
C THR A 72 7.74 -14.86 12.65
N PHE A 73 7.78 -15.44 11.45
CA PHE A 73 6.73 -15.27 10.46
C PHE A 73 5.42 -15.96 10.89
N ASP A 74 5.49 -17.16 11.48
CA ASP A 74 4.33 -17.82 12.10
C ASP A 74 3.71 -16.94 13.21
N ALA A 75 4.54 -16.33 14.07
CA ALA A 75 4.08 -15.40 15.09
C ALA A 75 3.39 -14.16 14.49
N ALA A 76 3.86 -13.65 13.34
CA ALA A 76 3.20 -12.57 12.61
C ALA A 76 1.82 -12.99 12.10
N ILE A 77 1.70 -14.20 11.55
CA ILE A 77 0.41 -14.76 11.10
C ILE A 77 -0.54 -14.96 12.29
N ASP A 78 -0.06 -15.48 13.41
CA ASP A 78 -0.86 -15.64 14.62
C ASP A 78 -1.35 -14.29 15.17
N LYS A 79 -0.50 -13.24 15.07
CA LYS A 79 -0.88 -11.86 15.44
C LYS A 79 -1.98 -11.33 14.53
N ILE A 80 -1.92 -11.58 13.22
CA ILE A 80 -2.98 -11.20 12.27
C ILE A 80 -4.29 -11.91 12.60
N LEU A 81 -4.24 -13.21 12.86
CA LEU A 81 -5.43 -13.99 13.23
C LEU A 81 -6.07 -13.55 14.57
N ALA A 82 -5.28 -12.91 15.44
CA ALA A 82 -5.76 -12.40 16.73
C ALA A 82 -6.19 -10.92 16.68
N MET A 83 -6.09 -10.25 15.52
CA MET A 83 -6.51 -8.86 15.38
C MET A 83 -8.02 -8.71 15.62
N PRO A 84 -8.45 -7.68 16.36
CA PRO A 84 -9.87 -7.34 16.45
C PRO A 84 -10.37 -6.82 15.10
N GLY A 85 -11.35 -7.46 14.51
CA GLY A 85 -11.89 -7.12 13.20
C GLY A 85 -11.48 -8.15 12.15
N ASP A 86 -12.06 -8.00 10.98
CA ASP A 86 -11.82 -8.87 9.82
C ASP A 86 -11.10 -8.04 8.74
N PRO A 87 -9.77 -8.02 8.67
CA PRO A 87 -9.06 -7.36 7.59
C PRO A 87 -9.49 -7.93 6.23
N ALA A 88 -9.69 -7.06 5.25
CA ALA A 88 -10.17 -7.46 3.92
C ALA A 88 -9.13 -8.30 3.16
N PHE A 89 -7.84 -8.01 3.35
CA PHE A 89 -6.72 -8.68 2.68
C PHE A 89 -5.39 -8.36 3.37
N ILE A 90 -4.32 -8.97 2.89
CA ILE A 90 -2.94 -8.67 3.29
C ILE A 90 -2.19 -8.07 2.09
N ILE A 91 -1.34 -7.06 2.34
CA ILE A 91 -0.28 -6.61 1.42
C ILE A 91 1.05 -7.07 1.98
N HIS A 92 1.84 -7.80 1.19
CA HIS A 92 3.22 -8.15 1.50
C HIS A 92 4.16 -7.28 0.65
N THR A 93 4.93 -6.41 1.30
CA THR A 93 5.78 -5.43 0.62
C THR A 93 7.20 -5.94 0.33
N GLY A 94 7.32 -7.23 -0.02
CA GLY A 94 8.54 -7.82 -0.60
C GLY A 94 9.47 -8.48 0.42
N ASP A 95 10.52 -9.09 -0.12
CA ASP A 95 11.44 -9.98 0.60
C ASP A 95 10.69 -11.09 1.35
N VAL A 96 9.83 -11.78 0.58
CA VAL A 96 9.09 -12.96 1.05
C VAL A 96 10.07 -14.07 1.41
N THR A 97 11.08 -14.28 0.55
CA THR A 97 12.12 -15.30 0.68
C THR A 97 13.47 -14.66 1.01
N HIS A 98 14.46 -15.47 1.42
CA HIS A 98 15.80 -14.95 1.69
C HIS A 98 16.77 -15.14 0.53
N THR A 99 16.63 -16.21 -0.26
CA THR A 99 17.55 -16.56 -1.34
C THR A 99 16.86 -16.85 -2.67
N ALA A 100 15.55 -16.57 -2.77
CA ALA A 100 14.71 -16.93 -3.91
C ALA A 100 14.73 -18.43 -4.26
N ALA A 101 15.04 -19.30 -3.32
CA ALA A 101 15.02 -20.73 -3.55
C ALA A 101 13.56 -21.23 -3.70
N PRO A 102 13.28 -22.17 -4.64
CA PRO A 102 11.91 -22.62 -4.87
C PRO A 102 11.18 -23.11 -3.62
N HIS A 103 11.88 -23.82 -2.72
CA HIS A 103 11.30 -24.30 -1.47
C HIS A 103 10.96 -23.16 -0.50
N GLU A 104 11.72 -22.05 -0.49
CA GLU A 104 11.42 -20.88 0.36
C GLU A 104 10.10 -20.22 -0.07
N PHE A 105 9.86 -20.12 -1.40
CA PHE A 105 8.58 -19.64 -1.94
C PHE A 105 7.42 -20.56 -1.55
N ASP A 106 7.60 -21.87 -1.70
CA ASP A 106 6.56 -22.87 -1.40
C ASP A 106 6.24 -22.89 0.11
N ASP A 107 7.26 -22.79 0.96
CA ASP A 107 7.14 -22.65 2.41
C ASP A 107 6.37 -21.37 2.80
N ALA A 108 6.77 -20.24 2.24
CA ALA A 108 6.11 -18.95 2.49
C ALA A 108 4.63 -19.00 2.11
N LEU A 109 4.29 -19.57 0.94
CA LEU A 109 2.91 -19.76 0.51
C LEU A 109 2.12 -20.66 1.46
N GLN A 110 2.74 -21.76 1.93
CA GLN A 110 2.08 -22.67 2.86
C GLN A 110 1.79 -21.97 4.20
N MET A 111 2.76 -21.23 4.72
CA MET A 111 2.62 -20.52 5.98
C MET A 111 1.52 -19.46 5.93
N ILE A 112 1.58 -18.57 4.93
CA ILE A 112 0.68 -17.42 4.86
C ILE A 112 -0.77 -17.81 4.56
N LYS A 113 -1.03 -18.96 3.93
CA LYS A 113 -2.38 -19.51 3.75
C LYS A 113 -3.14 -19.72 5.04
N ARG A 114 -2.45 -19.83 6.18
CA ARG A 114 -3.08 -19.90 7.51
C ARG A 114 -3.88 -18.64 7.85
N ALA A 115 -3.49 -17.49 7.31
CA ALA A 115 -4.22 -16.23 7.51
C ALA A 115 -5.63 -16.24 6.90
N ARG A 116 -5.90 -17.10 5.92
CA ARG A 116 -7.20 -17.25 5.23
C ARG A 116 -7.72 -15.95 4.59
N LEU A 117 -6.83 -15.08 4.21
CA LEU A 117 -7.08 -13.81 3.54
C LEU A 117 -6.48 -13.83 2.14
N ASP A 118 -7.04 -13.04 1.23
CA ASP A 118 -6.39 -12.74 -0.04
C ASP A 118 -5.13 -11.92 0.21
N ILE A 119 -4.10 -12.14 -0.62
CA ILE A 119 -2.81 -11.51 -0.41
C ILE A 119 -2.32 -10.87 -1.70
N HIS A 120 -1.93 -9.61 -1.58
CA HIS A 120 -1.33 -8.82 -2.65
C HIS A 120 0.16 -8.66 -2.37
N TYR A 121 1.01 -8.93 -3.36
CA TYR A 121 2.46 -8.93 -3.20
C TYR A 121 3.13 -7.86 -4.05
N ALA A 122 4.19 -7.27 -3.53
CA ALA A 122 5.26 -6.67 -4.32
C ALA A 122 6.53 -7.48 -4.08
N PRO A 123 7.40 -7.73 -5.08
CA PRO A 123 8.65 -8.44 -4.87
C PRO A 123 9.71 -7.58 -4.20
N GLY A 124 10.59 -8.20 -3.40
CA GLY A 124 11.83 -7.62 -2.94
C GLY A 124 13.05 -8.12 -3.72
N GLU A 125 14.23 -7.56 -3.45
CA GLU A 125 15.49 -7.94 -4.11
C GLU A 125 15.96 -9.34 -3.73
N HIS A 126 15.50 -9.86 -2.59
CA HIS A 126 15.73 -11.23 -2.18
C HIS A 126 14.80 -12.24 -2.87
N ASP A 127 13.71 -11.77 -3.50
CA ASP A 127 12.78 -12.61 -4.26
C ASP A 127 13.16 -12.69 -5.75
N ILE A 128 13.77 -11.62 -6.28
CA ILE A 128 14.15 -11.50 -7.70
C ILE A 128 15.63 -11.14 -7.79
N THR A 129 16.48 -12.14 -7.97
CA THR A 129 17.92 -11.98 -8.12
C THR A 129 18.38 -12.09 -9.58
N ASP A 130 17.55 -12.71 -10.42
CA ASP A 130 17.79 -12.92 -11.85
C ASP A 130 16.48 -13.21 -12.61
N ALA A 131 16.58 -13.53 -13.91
CA ALA A 131 15.42 -13.82 -14.74
C ALA A 131 14.71 -15.13 -14.34
N ALA A 132 15.42 -16.12 -13.82
CA ALA A 132 14.85 -17.41 -13.43
C ALA A 132 14.05 -17.28 -12.13
N THR A 133 14.61 -16.59 -11.14
CA THR A 133 13.94 -16.30 -9.86
C THR A 133 12.74 -15.38 -10.07
N ARG A 134 12.83 -14.41 -11.01
CA ARG A 134 11.68 -13.59 -11.42
C ARG A 134 10.55 -14.44 -11.98
N THR A 135 10.86 -15.39 -12.86
CA THR A 135 9.86 -16.32 -13.40
C THR A 135 9.22 -17.13 -12.28
N ALA A 136 10.04 -17.72 -11.39
CA ALA A 136 9.57 -18.51 -10.26
C ALA A 136 8.69 -17.70 -9.29
N TYR A 137 9.02 -16.44 -9.07
CA TYR A 137 8.21 -15.50 -8.29
C TYR A 137 6.85 -15.23 -8.96
N LEU A 138 6.87 -14.86 -10.25
CA LEU A 138 5.65 -14.52 -10.98
C LEU A 138 4.69 -15.70 -11.12
N GLU A 139 5.19 -16.93 -11.26
CA GLU A 139 4.37 -18.14 -11.27
C GLU A 139 3.58 -18.33 -9.96
N ARG A 140 4.12 -17.89 -8.84
CA ARG A 140 3.52 -18.07 -7.50
C ARG A 140 2.72 -16.88 -7.02
N PHE A 141 3.21 -15.66 -7.26
CA PHE A 141 2.69 -14.44 -6.69
C PHE A 141 2.19 -13.43 -7.74
N GLY A 142 2.52 -13.63 -9.02
CA GLY A 142 2.26 -12.69 -10.10
C GLY A 142 0.88 -12.80 -10.76
N LYS A 143 -0.11 -13.41 -10.13
CA LYS A 143 -1.44 -13.56 -10.72
C LYS A 143 -2.06 -12.18 -11.03
N GLY A 144 -2.33 -11.94 -12.32
CA GLY A 144 -2.91 -10.69 -12.80
C GLY A 144 -1.89 -9.55 -13.00
N ALA A 145 -0.59 -9.81 -12.77
CA ALA A 145 0.45 -8.82 -12.98
C ALA A 145 0.71 -8.55 -14.47
N ALA A 146 1.11 -7.32 -14.78
CA ALA A 146 1.57 -6.90 -16.09
C ALA A 146 3.11 -6.77 -16.12
N GLY A 147 3.70 -6.77 -17.31
CA GLY A 147 5.11 -6.48 -17.54
C GLY A 147 6.06 -7.22 -16.59
N GLY A 148 6.70 -6.46 -15.73
CA GLY A 148 7.67 -6.94 -14.74
C GLY A 148 7.10 -7.50 -13.46
N GLY A 149 5.78 -7.52 -13.29
CA GLY A 149 5.13 -8.00 -12.07
C GLY A 149 4.29 -6.93 -11.33
N TRP A 150 4.15 -5.73 -11.93
CA TRP A 150 3.29 -4.68 -11.39
C TRP A 150 1.82 -4.88 -11.75
N TYR A 151 0.93 -4.37 -10.93
CA TYR A 151 -0.53 -4.45 -11.13
C TYR A 151 -1.27 -3.44 -10.27
N SER A 152 -2.57 -3.28 -10.53
CA SER A 152 -3.46 -2.49 -9.70
C SER A 152 -4.78 -3.23 -9.44
N PHE A 153 -5.48 -2.81 -8.39
CA PHE A 153 -6.82 -3.25 -8.07
C PHE A 153 -7.58 -2.19 -7.30
N ASP A 154 -8.90 -2.27 -7.31
CA ASP A 154 -9.76 -1.37 -6.55
C ASP A 154 -10.43 -2.14 -5.40
N HIS A 155 -10.45 -1.55 -4.19
CA HIS A 155 -11.18 -2.09 -3.06
C HIS A 155 -11.76 -0.96 -2.20
N GLY A 156 -13.06 -1.02 -1.89
CA GLY A 156 -13.73 -0.05 -1.00
C GLY A 156 -13.60 1.41 -1.43
N GLY A 157 -13.47 1.69 -2.74
CA GLY A 157 -13.28 3.03 -3.29
C GLY A 157 -11.85 3.55 -3.28
N VAL A 158 -10.90 2.77 -2.79
CA VAL A 158 -9.46 3.05 -2.82
C VAL A 158 -8.82 2.32 -4.01
N HIS A 159 -7.91 2.97 -4.70
CA HIS A 159 -7.13 2.37 -5.78
C HIS A 159 -5.74 1.98 -5.27
N PHE A 160 -5.43 0.71 -5.38
CA PHE A 160 -4.17 0.09 -4.94
C PHE A 160 -3.29 -0.21 -6.14
N VAL A 161 -2.00 0.13 -6.03
CA VAL A 161 -1.01 -0.09 -7.10
C VAL A 161 0.23 -0.74 -6.53
N SER A 162 0.53 -1.94 -6.99
CA SER A 162 1.79 -2.65 -6.73
C SER A 162 2.82 -2.20 -7.74
N LEU A 163 3.94 -1.69 -7.26
CA LEU A 163 5.09 -1.29 -8.08
C LEU A 163 6.28 -2.22 -7.82
N VAL A 164 7.02 -2.52 -8.87
CA VAL A 164 8.24 -3.35 -8.83
C VAL A 164 9.44 -2.45 -9.04
N ASN A 165 10.32 -2.37 -8.05
CA ASN A 165 11.49 -1.50 -8.11
C ASN A 165 12.82 -2.21 -7.78
N VAL A 166 12.83 -3.56 -7.92
CA VAL A 166 13.97 -4.41 -7.55
C VAL A 166 14.60 -5.17 -8.73
N VAL A 167 14.05 -5.03 -9.95
CA VAL A 167 14.52 -5.77 -11.13
C VAL A 167 15.79 -5.17 -11.73
N ASP A 168 15.91 -3.85 -11.70
CA ASP A 168 17.04 -3.10 -12.28
C ASP A 168 17.66 -2.17 -11.22
N LEU A 169 18.30 -2.78 -10.23
CA LEU A 169 18.94 -2.05 -9.14
C LEU A 169 20.08 -1.16 -9.66
N LYS A 170 20.11 0.08 -9.18
CA LYS A 170 21.11 1.09 -9.53
C LYS A 170 22.29 1.06 -8.56
N THR A 171 23.15 2.07 -8.64
CA THR A 171 24.32 2.21 -7.75
C THR A 171 23.91 2.06 -6.29
N ASN A 172 24.73 1.35 -5.53
CA ASN A 172 24.49 1.00 -4.12
C ASN A 172 23.23 0.17 -3.84
N GLY A 173 22.56 -0.38 -4.85
CA GLY A 173 21.31 -1.14 -4.67
C GLY A 173 20.05 -0.27 -4.64
N LEU A 174 20.12 0.98 -5.09
CA LEU A 174 18.91 1.81 -5.24
C LEU A 174 17.91 1.16 -6.18
N GLY A 175 16.63 1.23 -5.83
CA GLY A 175 15.54 0.77 -6.66
C GLY A 175 15.34 1.59 -7.92
N SER A 176 14.67 1.01 -8.91
CA SER A 176 14.27 1.70 -10.13
C SER A 176 12.96 1.10 -10.67
N LEU A 177 12.04 1.96 -11.09
CA LEU A 177 10.76 1.56 -11.69
C LEU A 177 10.91 1.32 -13.20
N GLY A 178 11.69 2.16 -13.87
CA GLY A 178 11.89 2.12 -15.31
C GLY A 178 10.76 2.72 -16.12
N ALA A 179 11.06 3.04 -17.39
CA ALA A 179 10.16 3.79 -18.25
C ALA A 179 8.86 3.04 -18.59
N GLU A 180 8.93 1.72 -18.79
CA GLU A 180 7.76 0.90 -19.13
C GLU A 180 6.72 0.91 -17.99
N GLN A 181 7.16 0.69 -16.75
CA GLN A 181 6.27 0.71 -15.59
C GLN A 181 5.72 2.11 -15.32
N LEU A 182 6.53 3.15 -15.50
CA LEU A 182 6.08 4.54 -15.34
C LEU A 182 5.03 4.92 -16.40
N ALA A 183 5.17 4.46 -17.64
CA ALA A 183 4.15 4.65 -18.68
C ALA A 183 2.85 3.90 -18.31
N TRP A 184 2.96 2.63 -17.89
CA TRP A 184 1.82 1.86 -17.41
C TRP A 184 1.11 2.54 -16.24
N LEU A 185 1.86 3.03 -15.25
CA LEU A 185 1.30 3.75 -14.10
C LEU A 185 0.54 5.01 -14.52
N SER A 186 1.08 5.75 -15.51
CA SER A 186 0.40 6.92 -16.07
C SER A 186 -0.95 6.55 -16.70
N ASP A 187 -0.99 5.46 -17.46
CA ASP A 187 -2.21 4.97 -18.11
C ASP A 187 -3.24 4.46 -17.10
N ASP A 188 -2.79 3.68 -16.11
CA ASP A 188 -3.62 3.13 -15.04
C ASP A 188 -4.30 4.23 -14.22
N LEU A 189 -3.57 5.28 -13.89
CA LEU A 189 -4.10 6.41 -13.16
C LEU A 189 -4.98 7.35 -14.01
N SER A 190 -4.87 7.35 -15.33
CA SER A 190 -5.46 8.37 -16.23
C SER A 190 -6.98 8.52 -16.06
N GLY A 191 -7.71 7.42 -15.83
CA GLY A 191 -9.16 7.39 -15.64
C GLY A 191 -9.64 7.65 -14.21
N LYS A 192 -8.74 7.81 -13.24
CA LYS A 192 -9.12 7.97 -11.82
C LYS A 192 -9.40 9.44 -11.50
N SER A 193 -10.43 9.67 -10.68
CA SER A 193 -10.73 11.01 -10.15
C SER A 193 -9.63 11.50 -9.20
N ALA A 194 -9.37 12.80 -9.18
CA ALA A 194 -8.45 13.40 -8.21
C ALA A 194 -8.87 13.18 -6.74
N SER A 195 -10.14 12.88 -6.49
CA SER A 195 -10.67 12.52 -5.17
C SER A 195 -10.53 11.04 -4.83
N THR A 196 -10.09 10.18 -5.76
CA THR A 196 -9.85 8.76 -5.48
C THR A 196 -8.61 8.62 -4.58
N PRO A 197 -8.70 8.01 -3.38
CA PRO A 197 -7.54 7.71 -2.58
C PRO A 197 -6.66 6.68 -3.29
N ILE A 198 -5.36 6.91 -3.28
CA ILE A 198 -4.37 6.03 -3.92
C ILE A 198 -3.48 5.40 -2.86
N VAL A 199 -3.28 4.10 -2.94
CA VAL A 199 -2.26 3.38 -2.18
C VAL A 199 -1.23 2.80 -3.15
N LEU A 200 0.00 3.32 -3.10
CA LEU A 200 1.14 2.71 -3.79
C LEU A 200 1.87 1.79 -2.81
N PHE A 201 2.23 0.60 -3.24
CA PHE A 201 3.09 -0.25 -2.45
C PHE A 201 4.21 -0.84 -3.31
N ALA A 202 5.42 -0.81 -2.78
CA ALA A 202 6.64 -1.32 -3.39
C ALA A 202 7.60 -1.77 -2.29
N HIS A 203 8.63 -2.52 -2.62
CA HIS A 203 9.57 -2.97 -1.62
C HIS A 203 10.49 -1.83 -1.16
N ILE A 204 11.36 -1.34 -2.01
CA ILE A 204 12.30 -0.26 -1.68
C ILE A 204 11.54 1.06 -1.55
N PRO A 205 11.84 1.91 -0.55
CA PRO A 205 11.18 3.19 -0.35
C PRO A 205 11.13 4.06 -1.60
N LEU A 206 9.95 4.66 -1.88
CA LEU A 206 9.77 5.62 -2.98
C LEU A 206 10.26 7.03 -2.61
N TRP A 207 11.17 7.14 -1.65
CA TRP A 207 11.93 8.36 -1.34
C TRP A 207 13.34 8.01 -0.90
N MET A 208 14.28 8.93 -1.01
CA MET A 208 15.65 8.73 -0.59
C MET A 208 15.76 8.80 0.94
N VAL A 209 15.98 7.65 1.60
CA VAL A 209 16.17 7.53 3.04
C VAL A 209 17.68 7.55 3.38
N ALA A 210 18.45 6.65 2.76
CA ALA A 210 19.89 6.54 2.87
C ALA A 210 20.45 5.99 1.55
N PRO A 211 20.67 6.85 0.54
CA PRO A 211 21.07 6.42 -0.81
C PRO A 211 22.35 5.59 -0.84
N GLU A 212 23.27 5.88 0.06
CA GLU A 212 24.53 5.15 0.22
C GLU A 212 24.34 3.69 0.72
N TRP A 213 23.15 3.38 1.27
CA TRP A 213 22.75 2.06 1.71
C TRP A 213 21.76 1.37 0.75
N GLY A 214 21.46 1.98 -0.41
CA GLY A 214 20.44 1.48 -1.32
C GLY A 214 19.00 1.78 -0.86
N TRP A 215 18.81 2.60 0.16
CA TRP A 215 17.51 2.88 0.74
C TRP A 215 16.82 4.04 0.03
N GLY A 216 16.27 3.75 -1.12
CA GLY A 216 15.53 4.69 -1.96
C GLY A 216 15.37 4.19 -3.38
N THR A 217 14.49 4.83 -4.15
CA THR A 217 14.22 4.54 -5.55
C THR A 217 14.60 5.73 -6.40
N GLU A 218 15.51 5.52 -7.37
CA GLU A 218 16.19 6.58 -8.13
C GLU A 218 15.21 7.44 -8.93
N ASP A 219 14.26 6.81 -9.61
CA ASP A 219 13.27 7.46 -10.46
C ASP A 219 11.91 7.70 -9.79
N SER A 220 11.84 7.57 -8.47
CA SER A 220 10.61 7.75 -7.67
C SER A 220 9.92 9.11 -7.90
N ALA A 221 10.69 10.18 -8.14
CA ALA A 221 10.13 11.50 -8.40
C ALA A 221 9.19 11.51 -9.61
N GLN A 222 9.41 10.64 -10.62
CA GLN A 222 8.54 10.52 -11.78
C GLN A 222 7.21 9.88 -11.40
N ALA A 223 7.22 8.80 -10.61
CA ALA A 223 5.99 8.16 -10.09
C ALA A 223 5.21 9.12 -9.17
N LEU A 224 5.90 9.82 -8.25
CA LEU A 224 5.28 10.78 -7.35
C LEU A 224 4.63 11.95 -8.09
N LYS A 225 5.21 12.38 -9.21
CA LYS A 225 4.60 13.38 -10.09
C LYS A 225 3.28 12.90 -10.68
N LEU A 226 3.15 11.63 -11.06
CA LEU A 226 1.91 11.07 -11.60
C LEU A 226 0.78 11.06 -10.57
N VAL A 227 1.11 10.85 -9.28
CA VAL A 227 0.12 10.84 -8.20
C VAL A 227 -0.11 12.21 -7.56
N SER A 228 0.64 13.25 -7.91
CA SER A 228 0.57 14.58 -7.28
C SER A 228 -0.79 15.28 -7.38
N ARG A 229 -1.64 14.87 -8.34
CA ARG A 229 -2.99 15.42 -8.53
C ARG A 229 -4.05 14.84 -7.60
N PHE A 230 -3.74 13.76 -6.87
CA PHE A 230 -4.68 13.12 -5.98
C PHE A 230 -4.65 13.74 -4.59
N GLY A 231 -5.83 13.89 -3.98
CA GLY A 231 -5.98 14.52 -2.67
C GLY A 231 -5.51 13.66 -1.48
N SER A 232 -5.33 12.34 -1.68
CA SER A 232 -4.89 11.41 -0.64
C SER A 232 -4.06 10.29 -1.30
N VAL A 233 -2.77 10.22 -0.97
CA VAL A 233 -1.86 9.19 -1.46
C VAL A 233 -1.10 8.59 -0.27
N THR A 234 -1.14 7.28 -0.13
CA THR A 234 -0.37 6.55 0.88
C THR A 234 0.63 5.63 0.18
N VAL A 235 1.89 5.71 0.58
CA VAL A 235 2.97 4.86 0.06
C VAL A 235 3.42 3.91 1.16
N LEU A 236 3.37 2.61 0.89
CA LEU A 236 3.75 1.54 1.82
C LEU A 236 5.00 0.82 1.29
N ASN A 237 6.04 0.74 2.11
CA ASN A 237 7.30 0.11 1.75
C ASN A 237 7.81 -0.83 2.86
N GLY A 238 8.71 -1.72 2.48
CA GLY A 238 9.53 -2.56 3.35
C GLY A 238 11.00 -2.19 3.33
N HIS A 239 11.87 -3.19 3.09
CA HIS A 239 13.30 -3.10 2.80
C HIS A 239 14.17 -2.64 3.97
N ILE A 240 13.80 -1.57 4.67
CA ILE A 240 14.65 -0.98 5.72
C ILE A 240 14.40 -1.56 7.11
N HIS A 241 13.41 -2.42 7.28
CA HIS A 241 13.04 -3.12 8.51
C HIS A 241 12.83 -2.21 9.72
N GLN A 242 12.41 -0.96 9.49
CA GLN A 242 12.18 0.05 10.51
C GLN A 242 10.91 0.83 10.22
N LEU A 243 10.32 1.38 11.27
CA LEU A 243 9.21 2.31 11.13
C LEU A 243 9.76 3.70 10.81
N MET A 244 9.52 4.17 9.62
CA MET A 244 9.74 5.55 9.22
C MET A 244 8.48 6.12 8.59
N GLN A 245 8.25 7.39 8.81
CA GLN A 245 7.15 8.13 8.21
C GLN A 245 7.67 9.45 7.65
N LYS A 246 7.18 9.79 6.46
CA LYS A 246 7.38 11.09 5.84
C LYS A 246 6.04 11.59 5.31
N ILE A 247 5.80 12.89 5.38
CA ILE A 247 4.64 13.55 4.77
C ILE A 247 5.15 14.61 3.81
N GLU A 248 4.62 14.59 2.58
CA GLU A 248 4.96 15.56 1.55
C GLU A 248 3.70 15.93 0.76
N GLY A 249 3.12 17.08 1.07
CA GLY A 249 1.83 17.50 0.51
C GLY A 249 0.72 16.52 0.87
N ALA A 250 0.07 15.95 -0.14
CA ALA A 250 -1.00 14.95 0.00
C ALA A 250 -0.46 13.50 0.06
N VAL A 251 0.86 13.31 0.04
CA VAL A 251 1.49 11.99 0.04
C VAL A 251 2.04 11.67 1.43
N THR A 252 1.65 10.54 1.98
CA THR A 252 2.22 9.96 3.20
C THR A 252 3.02 8.71 2.87
N PHE A 253 4.24 8.63 3.39
CA PHE A 253 5.14 7.49 3.18
C PHE A 253 5.32 6.75 4.49
N HIS A 254 5.27 5.43 4.44
CA HIS A 254 5.43 4.56 5.59
C HIS A 254 6.30 3.36 5.23
N THR A 255 7.34 3.10 6.02
CA THR A 255 8.06 1.83 5.97
C THR A 255 7.61 0.92 7.10
N ALA A 256 7.62 -0.38 6.86
CA ALA A 256 7.19 -1.38 7.83
C ALA A 256 8.37 -1.98 8.61
N ARG A 257 8.07 -2.56 9.78
CA ARG A 257 8.97 -3.53 10.41
C ARG A 257 9.00 -4.81 9.59
N SER A 258 10.16 -5.47 9.60
CA SER A 258 10.27 -6.85 9.13
C SER A 258 9.56 -7.82 10.07
N THR A 259 9.17 -8.97 9.56
CA THR A 259 8.78 -10.12 10.39
C THR A 259 9.95 -11.06 10.67
N ALA A 260 11.13 -10.82 10.08
CA ALA A 260 12.32 -11.68 10.24
C ALA A 260 13.38 -11.09 11.17
N PHE A 261 13.92 -9.90 10.88
CA PHE A 261 14.98 -9.28 11.69
C PHE A 261 14.98 -7.76 11.52
N PRO A 262 15.44 -6.98 12.54
CA PRO A 262 15.62 -5.54 12.40
C PRO A 262 16.93 -5.20 11.68
N GLN A 263 17.01 -3.99 11.11
CA GLN A 263 18.23 -3.38 10.60
C GLN A 263 18.69 -2.20 11.49
N PRO A 264 19.96 -1.77 11.43
CA PRO A 264 20.41 -0.59 12.15
C PRO A 264 19.87 0.69 11.51
N ALA A 265 19.71 1.75 12.28
CA ALA A 265 19.40 3.06 11.73
C ALA A 265 20.61 3.66 11.00
N PRO A 266 20.43 4.44 9.90
CA PRO A 266 21.52 5.15 9.25
C PRO A 266 22.36 5.96 10.24
N GLY A 267 23.67 5.92 10.09
CA GLY A 267 24.63 6.57 10.99
C GLY A 267 24.92 5.81 12.30
N THR A 268 24.24 4.70 12.59
CA THR A 268 24.52 3.88 13.81
C THR A 268 25.32 2.62 13.50
N ALA A 269 25.57 2.32 12.23
CA ALA A 269 26.38 1.22 11.74
C ALA A 269 27.06 1.63 10.42
N PRO A 270 28.09 0.89 9.97
CA PRO A 270 28.78 1.19 8.71
C PRO A 270 27.95 0.88 7.45
N GLY A 271 26.86 0.11 7.56
CA GLY A 271 25.98 -0.27 6.44
C GLY A 271 24.72 -0.96 6.92
N PRO A 272 23.79 -1.27 5.97
CA PRO A 272 22.58 -2.04 6.26
C PRO A 272 22.91 -3.49 6.59
N GLY A 273 21.91 -4.22 7.08
CA GLY A 273 22.01 -5.66 7.31
C GLY A 273 21.39 -6.10 8.63
N PRO A 274 21.35 -7.43 8.88
CA PRO A 274 20.68 -7.98 10.03
C PRO A 274 21.29 -7.52 11.35
N LYS A 275 20.53 -6.78 12.15
CA LYS A 275 20.93 -6.29 13.47
C LYS A 275 20.64 -7.34 14.53
N ARG A 276 21.66 -7.71 15.32
CA ARG A 276 21.45 -8.51 16.53
C ARG A 276 20.87 -7.64 17.63
N VAL A 277 19.88 -8.20 18.33
CA VAL A 277 19.27 -7.61 19.52
C VAL A 277 19.41 -8.56 20.69
N PRO A 278 19.26 -8.10 21.96
CA PRO A 278 19.36 -8.99 23.11
C PRO A 278 18.41 -10.19 23.02
N ALA A 279 18.82 -11.32 23.62
CA ALA A 279 18.01 -12.54 23.66
C ALA A 279 16.64 -12.25 24.30
N GLY A 280 15.56 -12.76 23.68
CA GLY A 280 14.20 -12.53 24.13
C GLY A 280 13.57 -11.19 23.70
N GLU A 281 14.36 -10.27 23.12
CA GLU A 281 13.86 -8.96 22.70
C GLU A 281 13.44 -8.92 21.21
N LEU A 282 13.82 -9.94 20.41
CA LEU A 282 13.64 -9.91 18.95
C LEU A 282 12.20 -9.56 18.54
N ARG A 283 11.19 -10.18 19.15
CA ARG A 283 9.79 -9.96 18.79
C ARG A 283 9.30 -8.53 18.99
N LYS A 284 9.89 -7.76 19.89
CA LYS A 284 9.61 -6.33 20.08
C LYS A 284 10.10 -5.46 18.92
N TRP A 285 11.05 -5.96 18.12
CA TRP A 285 11.61 -5.27 16.95
C TRP A 285 10.91 -5.65 15.66
N LEU A 286 10.17 -6.74 15.66
CA LEU A 286 9.42 -7.26 14.53
C LEU A 286 7.95 -6.83 14.65
N GLY A 287 7.19 -6.85 13.54
CA GLY A 287 5.81 -6.42 13.66
C GLY A 287 4.97 -6.62 12.42
N VAL A 288 3.70 -6.33 12.60
CA VAL A 288 2.66 -6.25 11.58
C VAL A 288 1.99 -4.88 11.66
N ARG A 289 1.38 -4.46 10.57
CA ARG A 289 0.71 -3.16 10.47
C ARG A 289 -0.73 -3.36 10.05
N GLU A 290 -1.67 -2.77 10.78
CA GLU A 290 -3.02 -2.57 10.32
C GLU A 290 -3.14 -1.20 9.65
N VAL A 291 -3.84 -1.15 8.52
CA VAL A 291 -4.20 0.09 7.82
C VAL A 291 -5.71 0.12 7.69
N ALA A 292 -6.34 1.08 8.37
CA ALA A 292 -7.78 1.26 8.36
C ALA A 292 -8.16 2.43 7.44
N TYR A 293 -9.08 2.19 6.52
CA TYR A 293 -9.65 3.20 5.66
C TYR A 293 -10.99 3.68 6.18
N SER A 294 -11.18 5.00 6.22
CA SER A 294 -12.46 5.66 6.45
C SER A 294 -12.80 6.54 5.24
N PRO A 295 -14.01 6.44 4.68
CA PRO A 295 -14.42 7.27 3.55
C PRO A 295 -14.77 8.71 3.94
N THR A 296 -14.96 9.01 5.23
CA THR A 296 -15.36 10.34 5.70
C THR A 296 -14.67 10.71 7.02
N PRO A 297 -13.62 11.56 6.99
CA PRO A 297 -12.90 12.01 5.79
C PRO A 297 -12.16 10.84 5.11
N ALA A 298 -11.96 10.90 3.79
CA ALA A 298 -11.23 9.87 3.06
C ALA A 298 -9.77 9.84 3.53
N ALA A 299 -9.46 8.94 4.45
CA ALA A 299 -8.17 8.85 5.11
C ALA A 299 -7.82 7.40 5.45
N LEU A 300 -6.51 7.12 5.44
CA LEU A 300 -5.95 5.86 5.93
C LEU A 300 -5.24 6.12 7.26
N ALA A 301 -5.62 5.35 8.27
CA ALA A 301 -4.97 5.33 9.58
C ALA A 301 -4.06 4.11 9.68
N VAL A 302 -2.84 4.31 10.14
CA VAL A 302 -1.79 3.28 10.23
C VAL A 302 -1.53 2.96 11.69
N THR A 303 -1.61 1.69 12.06
CA THR A 303 -1.34 1.18 13.41
C THR A 303 -0.31 0.06 13.35
N ASP A 304 0.84 0.28 13.97
CA ASP A 304 1.92 -0.71 14.04
C ASP A 304 1.86 -1.49 15.36
N THR A 305 1.96 -2.82 15.28
CA THR A 305 1.96 -3.72 16.43
C THR A 305 3.19 -4.63 16.37
N ASP A 306 3.92 -4.75 17.47
CA ASP A 306 5.03 -5.69 17.56
C ASP A 306 4.56 -7.14 17.73
N LEU A 307 5.49 -8.11 17.64
CA LEU A 307 5.20 -9.53 17.76
C LEU A 307 5.37 -10.06 19.19
N ALA A 308 5.65 -9.18 20.17
CA ALA A 308 5.78 -9.57 21.57
C ALA A 308 4.42 -9.83 22.22
#